data_a006f0fc542ec63a0cb5efa1349b8599
#
_entry.id   a006f0fc542ec63a0cb5efa1349b8599
#
_cell.length_a   1.000
_cell.length_b   1.000
_cell.length_c   1.000
_cell.angle_alpha   90.00
_cell.angle_beta   90.00
_cell.angle_gamma   90.00
#
_symmetry.space_group_name_H-M   'P 1'
#
loop_
_entity.id
_entity.type
_entity.pdbx_description
1 polymer ?
#
loop_
_entity_poly.entity_id
_entity_poly.type
_entity_poly.pdbx_seq_one_letter_code
_entity_poly.pdbx_strand_id
1 'polypeptide(L)'
;MKLALKVDLLLILLFVTPFALAQQRQTNRDLKQSFDRTYVKLARKYGFSIPRKLKFDKRMRGTPLPQEALELNLDRFFLALEELTVDFVKRSGLNTVMICQNLTYEGKRAGGMAKGNVIYLDAGFTPHVVYHELFHIFDRINDRKWNRLNPKNFVYTGSDFFDAELSRRDMKKLEANQGVQEIDLAFVSDYAKSFPREDRAETFAFMVCEGPAFLLRTNRSPHLKAKMDMIIKATATPGLLGKDYWNKKLFAAGQ
;
A
#
# COMPACT_ATOMS: atom_id res chain seq x y z
N MET A 1 -10.17 66.36 25.01
CA MET A 1 -11.30 65.78 24.29
C MET A 1 -10.82 64.53 23.52
N LYS A 2 -10.59 63.44 24.26
CA LYS A 2 -10.27 62.09 23.70
C LYS A 2 -10.72 61.07 24.72
N LEU A 3 -11.99 60.74 24.72
CA LEU A 3 -12.52 59.63 25.47
C LEU A 3 -13.83 59.22 24.79
N ALA A 4 -13.77 58.23 23.95
CA ALA A 4 -14.89 57.39 23.54
C ALA A 4 -14.53 56.64 22.25
N LEU A 5 -13.84 55.50 22.36
CA LEU A 5 -13.87 54.41 21.35
C LEU A 5 -13.11 53.20 21.90
N LYS A 6 -13.60 52.60 22.96
CA LYS A 6 -13.06 51.31 23.48
C LYS A 6 -14.10 50.38 24.10
N VAL A 7 -15.35 50.46 23.72
CA VAL A 7 -16.38 49.62 24.37
C VAL A 7 -17.01 48.59 23.42
N ASP A 8 -16.86 48.68 22.09
CA ASP A 8 -17.65 47.86 21.17
C ASP A 8 -16.97 46.58 20.63
N LEU A 9 -15.72 46.28 21.03
CA LEU A 9 -15.03 45.09 20.53
C LEU A 9 -15.12 43.87 21.45
N LEU A 10 -15.71 43.98 22.64
CA LEU A 10 -15.77 42.89 23.63
C LEU A 10 -17.12 42.17 23.65
N LEU A 11 -18.14 42.67 22.93
CA LEU A 11 -19.50 42.10 22.92
C LEU A 11 -19.78 41.16 21.73
N ILE A 12 -18.90 41.09 20.74
CA ILE A 12 -19.08 40.19 19.57
C ILE A 12 -18.59 38.77 19.84
N LEU A 13 -17.78 38.54 20.88
CA LEU A 13 -17.21 37.22 21.22
C LEU A 13 -18.09 36.32 22.11
N LEU A 14 -19.28 36.77 22.51
CA LEU A 14 -20.15 36.02 23.42
C LEU A 14 -21.45 35.46 22.80
N PHE A 15 -21.68 35.63 21.51
CA PHE A 15 -22.80 35.02 20.79
C PHE A 15 -22.36 34.04 19.70
N VAL A 16 -21.43 33.13 20.01
CA VAL A 16 -21.47 31.80 19.37
C VAL A 16 -22.66 31.12 19.97
N THR A 17 -23.81 31.36 19.35
CA THR A 17 -25.13 30.98 19.86
C THR A 17 -25.15 29.46 20.10
N PRO A 18 -25.87 28.98 21.14
CA PRO A 18 -26.16 27.55 21.35
C PRO A 18 -26.64 26.84 20.07
N PHE A 19 -27.27 27.60 19.17
CA PHE A 19 -27.72 27.17 17.87
C PHE A 19 -26.56 26.81 16.91
N ALA A 20 -25.50 27.62 16.82
CA ALA A 20 -24.33 27.32 15.97
C ALA A 20 -23.60 26.07 16.47
N LEU A 21 -23.48 25.91 17.79
CA LEU A 21 -22.90 24.69 18.39
C LEU A 21 -23.78 23.46 18.17
N ALA A 22 -25.11 23.61 18.24
CA ALA A 22 -26.05 22.53 17.95
C ALA A 22 -25.99 22.12 16.48
N GLN A 23 -25.94 23.08 15.56
CA GLN A 23 -25.82 22.86 14.11
C GLN A 23 -24.50 22.16 13.77
N GLN A 24 -23.39 22.60 14.35
CA GLN A 24 -22.08 21.96 14.19
C GLN A 24 -22.06 20.51 14.73
N ARG A 25 -22.72 20.27 15.88
CA ARG A 25 -22.85 18.90 16.43
C ARG A 25 -23.71 18.02 15.53
N GLN A 26 -24.78 18.55 14.94
CA GLN A 26 -25.63 17.81 14.01
C GLN A 26 -24.86 17.46 12.73
N THR A 27 -24.18 18.43 12.11
CA THR A 27 -23.33 18.20 10.94
C THR A 27 -22.26 17.14 11.21
N ASN A 28 -21.60 17.20 12.36
CA ASN A 28 -20.59 16.18 12.74
C ASN A 28 -21.21 14.78 12.95
N ARG A 29 -22.45 14.69 13.44
CA ARG A 29 -23.17 13.40 13.55
C ARG A 29 -23.52 12.84 12.18
N ASP A 30 -23.99 13.68 11.25
CA ASP A 30 -24.39 13.28 9.91
C ASP A 30 -23.17 12.81 9.10
N LEU A 31 -22.04 13.54 9.17
CA LEU A 31 -20.76 13.14 8.57
C LEU A 31 -20.26 11.81 9.15
N LYS A 32 -20.34 11.66 10.47
CA LYS A 32 -19.97 10.40 11.14
C LYS A 32 -20.83 9.25 10.66
N GLN A 33 -22.13 9.44 10.55
CA GLN A 33 -23.06 8.41 10.12
C GLN A 33 -22.86 8.05 8.65
N SER A 34 -22.55 9.02 7.79
CA SER A 34 -22.21 8.81 6.39
C SER A 34 -20.94 7.97 6.25
N PHE A 35 -19.88 8.32 6.95
CA PHE A 35 -18.63 7.57 6.99
C PHE A 35 -18.86 6.10 7.41
N ASP A 36 -19.59 5.88 8.49
CA ASP A 36 -19.86 4.53 9.01
C ASP A 36 -20.69 3.70 8.01
N ARG A 37 -21.69 4.30 7.36
CA ARG A 37 -22.51 3.62 6.34
C ARG A 37 -21.72 3.22 5.11
N THR A 38 -20.77 4.03 4.69
CA THR A 38 -19.99 3.79 3.48
C THR A 38 -18.76 2.94 3.78
N TYR A 39 -17.78 3.49 4.46
CA TYR A 39 -16.45 2.89 4.56
C TYR A 39 -16.37 1.76 5.58
N VAL A 40 -17.05 1.86 6.72
CA VAL A 40 -17.07 0.77 7.70
C VAL A 40 -17.83 -0.44 7.16
N LYS A 41 -18.90 -0.23 6.38
CA LYS A 41 -19.63 -1.31 5.72
C LYS A 41 -18.77 -1.99 4.64
N LEU A 42 -18.06 -1.21 3.81
CA LEU A 42 -17.12 -1.74 2.82
C LEU A 42 -15.99 -2.51 3.49
N ALA A 43 -15.36 -1.97 4.51
CA ALA A 43 -14.29 -2.65 5.25
C ALA A 43 -14.76 -4.01 5.80
N ARG A 44 -15.94 -4.08 6.38
CA ARG A 44 -16.55 -5.35 6.85
C ARG A 44 -16.77 -6.35 5.71
N LYS A 45 -17.18 -5.88 4.51
CA LYS A 45 -17.31 -6.74 3.33
C LYS A 45 -15.98 -7.43 3.01
N TYR A 46 -14.85 -6.74 3.15
CA TYR A 46 -13.51 -7.26 2.91
C TYR A 46 -12.85 -7.89 4.14
N GLY A 47 -13.49 -7.89 5.30
CA GLY A 47 -13.02 -8.58 6.51
C GLY A 47 -12.02 -7.80 7.38
N PHE A 48 -11.89 -6.49 7.20
CA PHE A 48 -11.00 -5.65 8.01
C PHE A 48 -11.72 -4.46 8.65
N SER A 49 -11.01 -3.68 9.45
CA SER A 49 -11.51 -2.47 10.11
C SER A 49 -10.71 -1.23 9.72
N ILE A 50 -11.37 -0.08 9.79
CA ILE A 50 -10.77 1.25 9.65
C ILE A 50 -10.96 1.98 10.97
N PRO A 51 -9.93 2.11 11.81
CA PRO A 51 -10.04 2.76 13.10
C PRO A 51 -10.12 4.28 12.94
N ARG A 52 -10.96 4.92 13.75
CA ARG A 52 -11.07 6.39 13.77
C ARG A 52 -9.86 7.10 14.37
N LYS A 53 -9.13 6.41 15.26
CA LYS A 53 -7.91 6.90 15.88
C LYS A 53 -6.73 6.10 15.37
N LEU A 54 -5.74 6.79 14.86
CA LEU A 54 -4.49 6.17 14.45
C LEU A 54 -3.77 5.59 15.67
N LYS A 55 -3.28 4.38 15.53
CA LYS A 55 -2.43 3.71 16.53
C LYS A 55 -1.16 3.29 15.84
N PHE A 56 -0.07 3.90 16.22
CA PHE A 56 1.25 3.58 15.72
C PHE A 56 2.04 2.75 16.73
N ASP A 57 2.85 1.87 16.21
CA ASP A 57 3.94 1.24 16.95
C ASP A 57 5.00 2.31 17.30
N LYS A 58 5.86 2.00 18.29
CA LYS A 58 6.88 2.96 18.75
C LYS A 58 7.87 3.44 17.67
N ARG A 59 8.03 2.66 16.59
CA ARG A 59 8.92 2.98 15.47
C ARG A 59 8.24 3.71 14.33
N MET A 60 6.90 3.82 14.36
CA MET A 60 6.10 4.45 13.32
C MET A 60 5.58 5.81 13.79
N ARG A 61 5.43 6.73 12.86
CA ARG A 61 4.80 8.04 13.05
C ARG A 61 3.97 8.38 11.83
N GLY A 62 2.98 9.22 12.04
CA GLY A 62 2.12 9.80 11.02
C GLY A 62 1.16 10.78 11.67
N THR A 63 0.51 11.60 10.89
CA THR A 63 -0.49 12.55 11.37
C THR A 63 -1.86 12.24 10.77
N PRO A 64 -2.96 12.47 11.50
CA PRO A 64 -4.30 12.27 10.97
C PRO A 64 -4.56 13.14 9.75
N LEU A 65 -5.35 12.63 8.82
CA LEU A 65 -5.89 13.39 7.70
C LEU A 65 -7.15 14.16 8.12
N PRO A 66 -7.41 15.33 7.51
CA PRO A 66 -8.75 15.91 7.50
C PRO A 66 -9.76 14.91 6.93
N GLN A 67 -11.02 14.99 7.36
CA GLN A 67 -12.08 14.04 7.01
C GLN A 67 -12.21 13.83 5.49
N GLU A 68 -12.32 14.91 4.73
CA GLU A 68 -12.46 14.87 3.26
C GLU A 68 -11.25 14.20 2.58
N ALA A 69 -10.04 14.51 3.05
CA ALA A 69 -8.84 13.89 2.54
C ALA A 69 -8.76 12.39 2.89
N LEU A 70 -9.24 12.00 4.07
CA LEU A 70 -9.33 10.60 4.46
C LEU A 70 -10.31 9.85 3.56
N GLU A 71 -11.50 10.42 3.30
CA GLU A 71 -12.51 9.81 2.44
C GLU A 71 -12.00 9.63 1.01
N LEU A 72 -11.37 10.64 0.43
CA LEU A 72 -10.73 10.54 -0.90
C LEU A 72 -9.68 9.42 -0.97
N ASN A 73 -8.88 9.26 0.07
CA ASN A 73 -7.89 8.17 0.12
C ASN A 73 -8.55 6.80 0.34
N LEU A 74 -9.65 6.73 1.09
CA LEU A 74 -10.42 5.50 1.24
C LEU A 74 -11.09 5.09 -0.07
N ASP A 75 -11.64 6.02 -0.85
CA ASP A 75 -12.17 5.74 -2.18
C ASP A 75 -11.10 5.12 -3.09
N ARG A 76 -9.90 5.71 -3.12
CA ARG A 76 -8.76 5.15 -3.88
C ARG A 76 -8.36 3.76 -3.39
N PHE A 77 -8.37 3.55 -2.08
CA PHE A 77 -8.05 2.26 -1.48
C PHE A 77 -9.07 1.18 -1.87
N PHE A 78 -10.36 1.47 -1.75
CA PHE A 78 -11.41 0.53 -2.13
C PHE A 78 -11.44 0.28 -3.63
N LEU A 79 -11.20 1.30 -4.46
CA LEU A 79 -11.05 1.13 -5.91
C LEU A 79 -9.89 0.18 -6.24
N ALA A 80 -8.75 0.28 -5.54
CA ALA A 80 -7.66 -0.68 -5.70
C ALA A 80 -8.08 -2.10 -5.29
N LEU A 81 -8.87 -2.26 -4.23
CA LEU A 81 -9.34 -3.58 -3.79
C LEU A 81 -10.35 -4.22 -4.77
N GLU A 82 -11.07 -3.45 -5.58
CA GLU A 82 -11.98 -3.98 -6.61
C GLU A 82 -11.27 -4.80 -7.69
N GLU A 83 -9.97 -4.54 -7.90
CA GLU A 83 -9.12 -5.35 -8.77
C GLU A 83 -8.81 -6.76 -8.20
N LEU A 84 -9.13 -7.00 -6.93
CA LEU A 84 -8.88 -8.26 -6.24
C LEU A 84 -10.20 -8.92 -5.84
N THR A 85 -10.18 -10.22 -5.60
CA THR A 85 -11.36 -10.90 -5.06
C THR A 85 -11.55 -10.57 -3.57
N VAL A 86 -12.81 -10.46 -3.13
CA VAL A 86 -13.15 -10.25 -1.71
C VAL A 86 -12.54 -11.36 -0.85
N ASP A 87 -12.57 -12.60 -1.34
CA ASP A 87 -12.06 -13.74 -0.61
C ASP A 87 -10.54 -13.72 -0.46
N PHE A 88 -9.81 -13.21 -1.47
CA PHE A 88 -8.36 -13.02 -1.34
C PHE A 88 -8.04 -12.04 -0.23
N VAL A 89 -8.69 -10.88 -0.21
CA VAL A 89 -8.47 -9.86 0.82
C VAL A 89 -8.81 -10.41 2.21
N LYS A 90 -9.94 -11.09 2.37
CA LYS A 90 -10.33 -11.71 3.65
C LYS A 90 -9.32 -12.75 4.13
N ARG A 91 -8.84 -13.59 3.23
CA ARG A 91 -7.91 -14.69 3.55
C ARG A 91 -6.46 -14.25 3.61
N SER A 92 -6.14 -13.03 3.17
CA SER A 92 -4.78 -12.49 3.36
C SER A 92 -4.40 -12.43 4.82
N GLY A 93 -5.36 -12.20 5.69
CA GLY A 93 -5.17 -11.96 7.12
C GLY A 93 -5.17 -10.47 7.47
N LEU A 94 -5.48 -9.59 6.50
CA LEU A 94 -5.64 -8.16 6.77
C LEU A 94 -6.73 -7.94 7.82
N ASN A 95 -6.39 -7.23 8.88
CA ASN A 95 -7.30 -6.92 9.99
C ASN A 95 -7.63 -5.44 10.07
N THR A 96 -6.66 -4.58 9.76
CA THR A 96 -6.79 -3.13 9.97
C THR A 96 -6.07 -2.37 8.86
N VAL A 97 -6.71 -1.30 8.40
CA VAL A 97 -6.10 -0.33 7.47
C VAL A 97 -6.09 1.04 8.15
N MET A 98 -4.93 1.68 8.16
CA MET A 98 -4.72 3.03 8.69
C MET A 98 -4.15 3.91 7.59
N ILE A 99 -4.83 5.01 7.28
CA ILE A 99 -4.35 6.00 6.31
C ILE A 99 -4.01 7.28 7.08
N CYS A 100 -2.83 7.80 6.85
CA CYS A 100 -2.32 8.99 7.51
C CYS A 100 -1.52 9.85 6.52
N GLN A 101 -1.08 11.00 6.93
CA GLN A 101 -0.07 11.78 6.21
C GLN A 101 1.25 11.76 6.97
N ASN A 102 2.34 11.96 6.21
CA ASN A 102 3.70 11.97 6.75
C ASN A 102 4.09 10.67 7.46
N LEU A 103 3.68 9.53 6.88
CA LEU A 103 4.04 8.22 7.40
C LEU A 103 5.57 8.06 7.42
N THR A 104 6.09 7.70 8.58
CA THR A 104 7.51 7.34 8.73
C THR A 104 7.67 6.05 9.51
N TYR A 105 8.70 5.30 9.18
CA TYR A 105 9.16 4.14 9.92
C TYR A 105 10.63 4.35 10.28
N GLU A 106 10.97 4.28 11.58
CA GLU A 106 12.32 4.56 12.08
C GLU A 106 12.89 5.91 11.60
N GLY A 107 12.02 6.92 11.47
CA GLY A 107 12.37 8.27 11.02
C GLY A 107 12.47 8.45 9.50
N LYS A 108 12.34 7.39 8.71
CA LYS A 108 12.38 7.46 7.23
C LYS A 108 10.97 7.48 6.65
N ARG A 109 10.75 8.26 5.58
CA ARG A 109 9.46 8.32 4.88
C ARG A 109 9.11 6.97 4.28
N ALA A 110 7.83 6.58 4.39
CA ALA A 110 7.30 5.37 3.79
C ALA A 110 5.98 5.68 3.05
N GLY A 111 5.79 5.14 1.86
CA GLY A 111 4.53 5.23 1.11
C GLY A 111 3.47 4.29 1.68
N GLY A 112 3.90 3.14 2.19
CA GLY A 112 3.11 2.12 2.88
C GLY A 112 3.98 1.31 3.83
N MET A 113 3.34 0.52 4.68
CA MET A 113 3.99 -0.42 5.57
C MET A 113 2.99 -1.47 6.04
N ALA A 114 3.30 -2.73 5.82
CA ALA A 114 2.59 -3.86 6.44
C ALA A 114 3.31 -4.29 7.72
N LYS A 115 2.59 -4.33 8.83
CA LYS A 115 3.11 -4.83 10.10
C LYS A 115 2.11 -5.73 10.80
N GLY A 116 2.45 -7.00 10.94
CA GLY A 116 1.48 -8.01 11.36
C GLY A 116 0.31 -8.04 10.38
N ASN A 117 -0.90 -7.85 10.88
CA ASN A 117 -2.14 -7.85 10.08
C ASN A 117 -2.67 -6.43 9.82
N VAL A 118 -1.81 -5.42 9.88
CA VAL A 118 -2.16 -4.01 9.70
C VAL A 118 -1.41 -3.44 8.51
N ILE A 119 -2.13 -2.73 7.65
CA ILE A 119 -1.56 -1.89 6.59
C ILE A 119 -1.64 -0.43 7.03
N TYR A 120 -0.51 0.28 6.93
CA TYR A 120 -0.41 1.72 7.07
C TYR A 120 -0.10 2.31 5.70
N LEU A 121 -0.81 3.37 5.31
CA LEU A 121 -0.63 4.04 4.03
C LEU A 121 -0.40 5.53 4.25
N ASP A 122 0.60 6.10 3.57
CA ASP A 122 0.77 7.55 3.50
C ASP A 122 -0.23 8.14 2.50
N ALA A 123 -0.78 9.29 2.78
CA ALA A 123 -1.70 9.95 1.86
C ALA A 123 -1.08 10.11 0.46
N GLY A 124 -1.89 9.85 -0.57
CA GLY A 124 -1.41 9.89 -1.95
C GLY A 124 -0.74 8.60 -2.42
N PHE A 125 -0.84 7.51 -1.68
CA PHE A 125 -0.41 6.19 -2.13
C PHE A 125 -1.02 5.82 -3.51
N THR A 126 -0.32 4.97 -4.24
CA THR A 126 -0.81 4.40 -5.50
C THR A 126 -1.44 3.01 -5.28
N PRO A 127 -2.24 2.49 -6.21
CA PRO A 127 -2.73 1.11 -6.15
C PRO A 127 -1.61 0.08 -5.98
N HIS A 128 -0.45 0.33 -6.60
CA HIS A 128 0.74 -0.52 -6.44
C HIS A 128 1.12 -0.73 -4.98
N VAL A 129 1.19 0.36 -4.19
CA VAL A 129 1.51 0.28 -2.76
C VAL A 129 0.48 -0.56 -2.00
N VAL A 130 -0.82 -0.44 -2.34
CA VAL A 130 -1.88 -1.26 -1.71
C VAL A 130 -1.64 -2.76 -1.95
N TYR A 131 -1.34 -3.14 -3.20
CA TYR A 131 -1.10 -4.55 -3.55
C TYR A 131 0.19 -5.08 -2.92
N HIS A 132 1.23 -4.28 -2.90
CA HIS A 132 2.52 -4.58 -2.27
C HIS A 132 2.34 -4.89 -0.78
N GLU A 133 1.72 -3.99 -0.03
CA GLU A 133 1.51 -4.15 1.41
C GLU A 133 0.54 -5.29 1.74
N LEU A 134 -0.50 -5.47 0.93
CA LEU A 134 -1.42 -6.58 1.09
C LEU A 134 -0.72 -7.93 0.87
N PHE A 135 0.18 -7.99 -0.11
CA PHE A 135 0.92 -9.22 -0.36
C PHE A 135 1.88 -9.57 0.78
N HIS A 136 2.50 -8.61 1.45
CA HIS A 136 3.31 -8.86 2.64
C HIS A 136 2.52 -9.58 3.75
N ILE A 137 1.24 -9.24 3.93
CA ILE A 137 0.38 -9.92 4.91
C ILE A 137 0.00 -11.34 4.43
N PHE A 138 -0.29 -11.47 3.15
CA PHE A 138 -0.68 -12.76 2.54
C PHE A 138 0.49 -13.74 2.43
N ASP A 139 1.72 -13.28 2.18
CA ASP A 139 2.86 -14.07 1.73
C ASP A 139 3.16 -15.27 2.62
N ARG A 140 3.14 -16.45 2.02
CA ARG A 140 3.47 -17.76 2.62
C ARG A 140 4.54 -18.49 1.82
N ILE A 141 5.16 -17.82 0.85
CA ILE A 141 6.18 -18.42 -0.01
C ILE A 141 7.50 -18.53 0.76
N ASN A 142 8.10 -19.69 0.68
CA ASN A 142 9.38 -19.97 1.35
C ASN A 142 10.55 -19.28 0.63
N ASP A 143 11.36 -18.50 1.36
CA ASP A 143 12.49 -17.74 0.83
C ASP A 143 13.48 -18.62 0.06
N ARG A 144 13.81 -19.82 0.56
CA ARG A 144 14.76 -20.72 -0.12
C ARG A 144 14.24 -21.14 -1.50
N LYS A 145 12.92 -21.39 -1.62
CA LYS A 145 12.32 -21.75 -2.92
C LYS A 145 12.32 -20.54 -3.86
N TRP A 146 12.01 -19.36 -3.34
CA TRP A 146 12.01 -18.12 -4.11
C TRP A 146 13.41 -17.76 -4.61
N ASN A 147 14.40 -17.81 -3.73
CA ASN A 147 15.80 -17.45 -4.05
C ASN A 147 16.41 -18.33 -5.16
N ARG A 148 15.94 -19.57 -5.33
CA ARG A 148 16.37 -20.46 -6.43
C ARG A 148 15.89 -20.00 -7.80
N LEU A 149 14.93 -19.07 -7.86
CA LEU A 149 14.43 -18.49 -9.10
C LEU A 149 15.28 -17.33 -9.60
N ASN A 150 16.18 -16.82 -8.77
CA ASN A 150 17.08 -15.73 -9.15
C ASN A 150 18.23 -16.23 -10.05
N PRO A 151 18.85 -15.31 -10.80
CA PRO A 151 20.11 -15.61 -11.51
C PRO A 151 21.16 -16.22 -10.59
N LYS A 152 22.00 -17.09 -11.15
CA LYS A 152 23.10 -17.69 -10.42
C LYS A 152 24.00 -16.60 -9.84
N ASN A 153 24.38 -16.75 -8.57
CA ASN A 153 25.21 -15.81 -7.80
C ASN A 153 24.54 -14.47 -7.44
N PHE A 154 23.25 -14.26 -7.72
CA PHE A 154 22.54 -13.09 -7.21
C PHE A 154 22.40 -13.18 -5.67
N VAL A 155 22.67 -12.07 -5.00
CA VAL A 155 22.48 -11.91 -3.55
C VAL A 155 21.69 -10.63 -3.33
N TYR A 156 20.62 -10.72 -2.54
CA TYR A 156 19.85 -9.54 -2.14
C TYR A 156 20.72 -8.56 -1.37
N THR A 157 20.49 -7.26 -1.56
CA THR A 157 21.32 -6.20 -0.97
C THR A 157 21.21 -6.16 0.55
N GLY A 158 20.12 -6.67 1.13
CA GLY A 158 19.88 -6.68 2.57
C GLY A 158 19.61 -5.30 3.17
N SER A 159 19.45 -4.28 2.33
CA SER A 159 19.14 -2.92 2.75
C SER A 159 17.75 -2.52 2.25
N ASP A 160 16.97 -1.88 3.09
CA ASP A 160 15.78 -1.19 2.64
C ASP A 160 16.20 -0.09 1.66
N PHE A 161 15.44 0.06 0.56
CA PHE A 161 15.73 1.03 -0.51
C PHE A 161 15.92 2.47 0.01
N PHE A 162 15.39 2.78 1.19
CA PHE A 162 15.56 4.07 1.86
C PHE A 162 16.98 4.30 2.41
N ASP A 163 17.82 3.27 2.52
CA ASP A 163 19.24 3.38 2.83
C ASP A 163 20.11 3.44 1.57
N ALA A 164 19.49 3.69 0.43
CA ALA A 164 20.15 3.71 -0.87
C ALA A 164 21.09 4.89 -1.10
N GLU A 165 22.07 5.04 -0.26
CA GLU A 165 23.42 5.13 -0.75
C GLU A 165 23.94 3.69 -0.90
N LEU A 166 23.46 2.98 -1.91
CA LEU A 166 24.29 1.98 -2.55
C LEU A 166 25.62 2.68 -2.79
N SER A 167 26.64 2.33 -2.02
CA SER A 167 27.89 3.04 -2.09
C SER A 167 28.29 3.07 -3.57
N ARG A 168 28.83 4.18 -4.07
CA ARG A 168 29.36 4.25 -5.45
C ARG A 168 30.26 3.07 -5.81
N ARG A 169 30.80 2.36 -4.79
CA ARG A 169 31.54 1.10 -4.92
C ARG A 169 30.68 -0.09 -5.31
N ASP A 170 29.45 -0.19 -4.76
CA ASP A 170 28.55 -1.30 -5.04
C ASP A 170 27.89 -1.13 -6.40
N MET A 171 27.57 0.12 -6.80
CA MET A 171 27.16 0.42 -8.17
C MET A 171 28.26 0.11 -9.19
N LYS A 172 29.54 0.47 -8.93
CA LYS A 172 30.65 0.10 -9.82
C LYS A 172 30.90 -1.41 -9.90
N LYS A 173 30.65 -2.18 -8.83
CA LYS A 173 30.71 -3.65 -8.87
C LYS A 173 29.58 -4.25 -9.68
N LEU A 174 28.39 -3.66 -9.60
CA LEU A 174 27.25 -4.04 -10.43
C LEU A 174 27.50 -3.71 -11.92
N GLU A 175 28.04 -2.52 -12.22
CA GLU A 175 28.39 -2.09 -13.58
C GLU A 175 29.54 -2.90 -14.21
N ALA A 176 30.46 -3.42 -13.40
CA ALA A 176 31.61 -4.20 -13.87
C ALA A 176 31.28 -5.66 -14.22
N ASN A 177 30.11 -6.17 -13.84
CA ASN A 177 29.66 -7.52 -14.13
C ASN A 177 28.87 -7.54 -15.43
N GLN A 178 29.39 -8.19 -16.47
CA GLN A 178 28.70 -8.35 -17.76
C GLN A 178 27.34 -9.09 -17.67
N GLY A 179 26.97 -9.61 -16.50
CA GLY A 179 25.66 -10.20 -16.17
C GLY A 179 24.59 -9.20 -15.68
N VAL A 180 24.86 -7.89 -15.65
CA VAL A 180 23.95 -6.86 -15.11
C VAL A 180 22.60 -6.88 -15.82
N GLN A 181 22.56 -7.07 -17.13
CA GLN A 181 21.31 -7.10 -17.89
C GLN A 181 20.41 -8.28 -17.52
N GLU A 182 20.97 -9.46 -17.27
CA GLU A 182 20.18 -10.63 -16.84
C GLU A 182 19.61 -10.43 -15.45
N ILE A 183 20.41 -9.87 -14.53
CA ILE A 183 19.98 -9.55 -13.18
C ILE A 183 18.85 -8.51 -13.23
N ASP A 184 18.99 -7.45 -14.01
CA ASP A 184 17.97 -6.40 -14.10
C ASP A 184 16.65 -6.92 -14.68
N LEU A 185 16.71 -7.80 -15.66
CA LEU A 185 15.50 -8.42 -16.24
C LEU A 185 14.84 -9.44 -15.29
N ALA A 186 15.57 -9.96 -14.32
CA ALA A 186 15.05 -10.92 -13.34
C ALA A 186 14.19 -10.29 -12.24
N PHE A 187 14.20 -8.95 -12.14
CA PHE A 187 13.48 -8.19 -11.12
C PHE A 187 12.59 -7.11 -11.76
N VAL A 188 11.49 -6.81 -11.11
CA VAL A 188 10.52 -5.80 -11.60
C VAL A 188 10.95 -4.37 -11.28
N SER A 189 11.78 -4.21 -10.23
CA SER A 189 12.28 -2.92 -9.76
C SER A 189 13.60 -3.11 -9.02
N ASP A 190 14.34 -2.02 -8.76
CA ASP A 190 15.53 -2.06 -7.90
C ASP A 190 15.16 -2.38 -6.45
N TYR A 191 13.98 -1.95 -6.01
CA TYR A 191 13.48 -2.27 -4.67
C TYR A 191 13.27 -3.79 -4.48
N ALA A 192 12.84 -4.49 -5.53
CA ALA A 192 12.74 -5.96 -5.51
C ALA A 192 14.08 -6.66 -5.25
N LYS A 193 15.22 -6.00 -5.47
CA LYS A 193 16.56 -6.55 -5.19
C LYS A 193 16.98 -6.43 -3.71
N SER A 194 16.18 -5.79 -2.86
CA SER A 194 16.53 -5.55 -1.46
C SER A 194 16.39 -6.80 -0.58
N PHE A 195 15.25 -7.46 -0.62
CA PHE A 195 14.95 -8.66 0.16
C PHE A 195 14.03 -9.62 -0.60
N PRO A 196 14.06 -10.93 -0.32
CA PRO A 196 13.16 -11.89 -0.96
C PRO A 196 11.67 -11.54 -0.79
N ARG A 197 11.29 -11.03 0.37
CA ARG A 197 9.88 -10.63 0.64
C ARG A 197 9.46 -9.41 -0.17
N GLU A 198 10.37 -8.44 -0.38
CA GLU A 198 10.11 -7.25 -1.20
C GLU A 198 10.00 -7.63 -2.68
N ASP A 199 10.87 -8.54 -3.15
CA ASP A 199 10.81 -9.08 -4.51
C ASP A 199 9.46 -9.75 -4.80
N ARG A 200 8.93 -10.53 -3.85
CA ARG A 200 7.61 -11.15 -3.99
C ARG A 200 6.48 -10.13 -4.00
N ALA A 201 6.51 -9.17 -3.07
CA ALA A 201 5.49 -8.13 -2.97
C ALA A 201 5.49 -7.21 -4.19
N GLU A 202 6.68 -6.78 -4.65
CA GLU A 202 6.84 -6.03 -5.88
C GLU A 202 6.35 -6.83 -7.09
N THR A 203 6.79 -8.08 -7.25
CA THR A 203 6.36 -8.92 -8.37
C THR A 203 4.84 -9.04 -8.40
N PHE A 204 4.19 -9.32 -7.28
CA PHE A 204 2.73 -9.38 -7.20
C PHE A 204 2.07 -8.05 -7.56
N ALA A 205 2.55 -6.94 -7.00
CA ALA A 205 1.98 -5.63 -7.26
C ALA A 205 2.09 -5.23 -8.74
N PHE A 206 3.25 -5.48 -9.38
CA PHE A 206 3.43 -5.26 -10.81
C PHE A 206 2.51 -6.15 -11.67
N MET A 207 2.36 -7.44 -11.32
CA MET A 207 1.43 -8.34 -12.02
C MET A 207 -0.01 -7.80 -12.00
N VAL A 208 -0.46 -7.29 -10.86
CA VAL A 208 -1.82 -6.73 -10.74
C VAL A 208 -1.94 -5.39 -11.46
N CYS A 209 -0.96 -4.51 -11.35
CA CYS A 209 -1.00 -3.18 -11.96
C CYS A 209 -0.84 -3.20 -13.49
N GLU A 210 0.10 -3.99 -14.01
CA GLU A 210 0.43 -4.00 -15.43
C GLU A 210 -0.48 -4.94 -16.23
N GLY A 211 -1.05 -5.97 -15.59
CA GLY A 211 -1.89 -6.95 -16.28
C GLY A 211 -1.15 -7.61 -17.47
N PRO A 212 -1.73 -7.59 -18.69
CA PRO A 212 -1.12 -8.22 -19.85
C PRO A 212 0.27 -7.67 -20.22
N ALA A 213 0.54 -6.38 -19.91
CA ALA A 213 1.85 -5.80 -20.18
C ALA A 213 2.98 -6.45 -19.37
N PHE A 214 2.67 -7.05 -18.21
CA PHE A 214 3.63 -7.80 -17.41
C PHE A 214 4.21 -9.01 -18.18
N LEU A 215 3.44 -9.62 -19.07
CA LEU A 215 3.92 -10.74 -19.89
C LEU A 215 5.07 -10.35 -20.83
N LEU A 216 5.11 -9.09 -21.27
CA LEU A 216 6.23 -8.60 -22.08
C LEU A 216 7.55 -8.64 -21.31
N ARG A 217 7.50 -8.42 -20.00
CA ARG A 217 8.68 -8.56 -19.14
C ARG A 217 9.09 -10.02 -18.99
N THR A 218 8.12 -10.92 -18.77
CA THR A 218 8.39 -12.36 -18.59
C THR A 218 8.92 -13.02 -19.86
N ASN A 219 8.55 -12.53 -21.05
CA ASN A 219 9.09 -13.01 -22.32
C ASN A 219 10.60 -12.72 -22.48
N ARG A 220 11.12 -11.75 -21.73
CA ARG A 220 12.53 -11.37 -21.74
C ARG A 220 13.34 -12.00 -20.62
N SER A 221 12.67 -12.61 -19.63
CA SER A 221 13.33 -13.16 -18.43
C SER A 221 12.68 -14.46 -17.98
N PRO A 222 13.37 -15.60 -18.14
CA PRO A 222 12.90 -16.87 -17.61
C PRO A 222 12.81 -16.85 -16.06
N HIS A 223 13.66 -16.08 -15.39
CA HIS A 223 13.63 -15.89 -13.94
C HIS A 223 12.35 -15.18 -13.51
N LEU A 224 12.01 -14.06 -14.16
CA LEU A 224 10.79 -13.31 -13.84
C LEU A 224 9.54 -14.14 -14.17
N LYS A 225 9.58 -14.92 -15.27
CA LYS A 225 8.50 -15.86 -15.59
C LYS A 225 8.31 -16.89 -14.49
N ALA A 226 9.38 -17.50 -13.99
CA ALA A 226 9.30 -18.48 -12.90
C ALA A 226 8.77 -17.87 -11.60
N LYS A 227 9.12 -16.60 -11.29
CA LYS A 227 8.58 -15.84 -10.17
C LYS A 227 7.07 -15.61 -10.33
N MET A 228 6.63 -15.17 -11.50
CA MET A 228 5.21 -15.03 -11.86
C MET A 228 4.46 -16.35 -11.64
N ASP A 229 4.98 -17.46 -12.18
CA ASP A 229 4.36 -18.78 -12.06
C ASP A 229 4.24 -19.22 -10.58
N MET A 230 5.23 -18.89 -9.74
CA MET A 230 5.18 -19.17 -8.30
C MET A 230 4.14 -18.30 -7.58
N ILE A 231 4.00 -17.03 -7.90
CA ILE A 231 2.95 -16.15 -7.35
C ILE A 231 1.56 -16.68 -7.76
N ILE A 232 1.36 -17.00 -9.04
CA ILE A 232 0.11 -17.58 -9.53
C ILE A 232 -0.20 -18.86 -8.74
N LYS A 233 0.75 -19.78 -8.61
CA LYS A 233 0.57 -21.02 -7.86
C LYS A 233 0.20 -20.78 -6.40
N ALA A 234 0.84 -19.82 -5.73
CA ALA A 234 0.57 -19.49 -4.33
C ALA A 234 -0.83 -18.90 -4.12
N THR A 235 -1.34 -18.17 -5.12
CA THR A 235 -2.61 -17.45 -5.05
C THR A 235 -3.77 -18.15 -5.79
N ALA A 236 -3.49 -19.20 -6.59
CA ALA A 236 -4.48 -19.89 -7.41
C ALA A 236 -5.38 -20.88 -6.65
N THR A 237 -5.23 -20.99 -5.32
CA THR A 237 -6.10 -21.82 -4.49
C THR A 237 -7.54 -21.36 -4.62
N PRO A 238 -8.53 -22.28 -4.74
CA PRO A 238 -9.94 -21.91 -4.75
C PRO A 238 -10.33 -21.03 -3.56
N GLY A 239 -11.06 -19.95 -3.83
CA GLY A 239 -11.43 -18.95 -2.83
C GLY A 239 -10.32 -17.93 -2.53
N LEU A 240 -9.25 -17.88 -3.32
CA LEU A 240 -8.29 -16.79 -3.40
C LEU A 240 -8.44 -16.09 -4.76
N LEU A 241 -7.33 -15.85 -5.49
CA LEU A 241 -7.44 -15.23 -6.82
C LEU A 241 -7.86 -16.24 -7.90
N GLY A 242 -7.52 -17.53 -7.74
CA GLY A 242 -7.92 -18.57 -8.69
C GLY A 242 -7.23 -18.46 -10.06
N LYS A 243 -7.35 -19.54 -10.87
CA LYS A 243 -6.81 -19.53 -12.24
C LYS A 243 -7.55 -18.55 -13.15
N ASP A 244 -8.87 -18.48 -13.02
CA ASP A 244 -9.70 -17.60 -13.86
C ASP A 244 -9.39 -16.13 -13.65
N TYR A 245 -9.11 -15.73 -12.41
CA TYR A 245 -8.63 -14.37 -12.14
C TYR A 245 -7.34 -14.06 -12.91
N TRP A 246 -6.32 -14.93 -12.80
CA TRP A 246 -5.05 -14.71 -13.47
C TRP A 246 -5.18 -14.81 -14.99
N ASN A 247 -6.01 -15.71 -15.50
CA ASN A 247 -6.30 -15.79 -16.93
C ASN A 247 -6.89 -14.47 -17.43
N LYS A 248 -7.91 -13.95 -16.73
CA LYS A 248 -8.50 -12.65 -17.06
C LYS A 248 -7.51 -11.50 -16.90
N LYS A 249 -6.71 -11.52 -15.82
CA LYS A 249 -5.83 -10.40 -15.48
C LYS A 249 -4.59 -10.30 -16.37
N LEU A 250 -3.99 -11.42 -16.72
CA LEU A 250 -2.72 -11.46 -17.44
C LEU A 250 -2.88 -11.83 -18.92
N PHE A 251 -3.82 -12.72 -19.27
CA PHE A 251 -3.89 -13.33 -20.58
C PHE A 251 -5.10 -12.88 -21.42
N ALA A 252 -6.04 -12.14 -20.86
CA ALA A 252 -7.10 -11.51 -21.65
C ALA A 252 -6.56 -10.28 -22.37
N ALA A 253 -5.69 -10.52 -23.35
CA ALA A 253 -5.27 -9.48 -24.29
C ALA A 253 -6.31 -9.39 -25.41
N GLY A 254 -7.06 -8.29 -25.47
CA GLY A 254 -7.77 -7.84 -26.68
C GLY A 254 -9.03 -8.67 -27.01
N GLN A 255 -10.11 -8.43 -26.32
CA GLN A 255 -11.44 -8.46 -26.92
C GLN A 255 -11.89 -7.04 -27.18
#